data_0ebb83c0e631e331ec630a2c134d0e3a
#
_entry.id   0ebb83c0e631e331ec630a2c134d0e3a
#
_cell.length_a   1.000
_cell.length_b   1.000
_cell.length_c   1.000
_cell.angle_alpha   90.00
_cell.angle_beta   90.00
_cell.angle_gamma   90.00
#
_symmetry.space_group_name_H-M   'P 1'
#
loop_
_entity.id
_entity.type
_entity.pdbx_description
1 polymer ?
#
loop_
_entity_poly.entity_id
_entity_poly.type
_entity_poly.pdbx_seq_one_letter_code
_entity_poly.pdbx_strand_id
1 'polypeptide(L)'
;MTPMQEIVDLADVPVEMEVQLGHKILTIAQILELGPESVIRMARSAGENIDILAGGTLLGYGEIVIIEDAVGVRITDFNQEE
;
A
#
# COMPACT_ATOMS: atom_id res chain seq x y z
N MET A 1 -7.89 -24.52 24.06
CA MET A 1 -6.88 -24.00 23.12
C MET A 1 -6.25 -22.74 23.71
N THR A 2 -4.94 -22.66 23.69
CA THR A 2 -4.24 -21.46 24.20
C THR A 2 -4.20 -20.38 23.12
N PRO A 3 -4.05 -19.11 23.51
CA PRO A 3 -3.93 -18.04 22.50
C PRO A 3 -2.78 -18.26 21.53
N MET A 4 -1.68 -18.85 21.98
CA MET A 4 -0.54 -19.15 21.11
C MET A 4 -0.92 -20.17 20.04
N GLN A 5 -1.69 -21.19 20.41
CA GLN A 5 -2.14 -22.20 19.44
C GLN A 5 -3.10 -21.61 18.43
N GLU A 6 -3.94 -20.66 18.86
CA GLU A 6 -4.85 -20.00 17.96
C GLU A 6 -4.08 -19.16 16.92
N ILE A 7 -3.01 -18.49 17.35
CA ILE A 7 -2.18 -17.69 16.43
C ILE A 7 -1.50 -18.61 15.41
N VAL A 8 -0.98 -19.75 15.87
CA VAL A 8 -0.31 -20.69 14.97
C VAL A 8 -1.30 -21.24 13.94
N ASP A 9 -2.53 -21.55 14.36
CA ASP A 9 -3.55 -22.06 13.45
C ASP A 9 -3.92 -21.01 12.39
N LEU A 10 -3.86 -19.73 12.74
CA LEU A 10 -4.17 -18.64 11.83
C LEU A 10 -3.01 -18.23 10.93
N ALA A 11 -1.82 -18.77 11.20
CA ALA A 11 -0.61 -18.34 10.47
C ALA A 11 -0.66 -18.66 8.98
N ASP A 12 -1.43 -19.67 8.58
CA ASP A 12 -1.54 -20.07 7.18
C ASP A 12 -2.72 -19.43 6.45
N VAL A 13 -3.46 -18.55 7.11
CA VAL A 13 -4.60 -17.88 6.48
C VAL A 13 -4.06 -16.76 5.56
N PRO A 14 -4.37 -16.79 4.27
CA PRO A 14 -3.90 -15.76 3.37
C PRO A 14 -4.64 -14.43 3.62
N VAL A 15 -3.90 -13.34 3.57
CA VAL A 15 -4.45 -11.99 3.72
C VAL A 15 -3.95 -11.16 2.55
N GLU A 16 -4.86 -10.43 1.92
CA GLU A 16 -4.51 -9.58 0.81
C GLU A 16 -3.82 -8.32 1.32
N MET A 17 -2.67 -8.02 0.73
CA MET A 17 -1.92 -6.82 1.04
C MET A 17 -2.04 -5.83 -0.11
N GLU A 18 -2.24 -4.58 0.24
CA GLU A 18 -2.42 -3.52 -0.75
C GLU A 18 -1.48 -2.36 -0.44
N VAL A 19 -0.92 -1.78 -1.48
CA VAL A 19 -0.04 -0.63 -1.35
C VAL A 19 -0.68 0.53 -2.10
N GLN A 20 -0.86 1.66 -1.41
CA GLN A 20 -1.53 2.83 -1.99
C GLN A 20 -0.59 4.03 -1.98
N LEU A 21 -0.51 4.69 -3.14
CA LEU A 21 0.28 5.91 -3.29
C LEU A 21 -0.48 7.16 -2.86
N GLY A 22 -1.76 7.04 -2.56
CA GLY A 22 -2.58 8.16 -2.18
C GLY A 22 -3.82 8.27 -3.05
N HIS A 23 -4.47 9.41 -2.96
CA HIS A 23 -5.72 9.64 -3.68
C HIS A 23 -5.63 10.96 -4.44
N LYS A 24 -6.36 11.03 -5.54
CA LYS A 24 -6.46 12.26 -6.32
C LYS A 24 -7.88 12.43 -6.82
N ILE A 25 -8.37 13.66 -6.74
CA ILE A 25 -9.70 13.99 -7.24
C ILE A 25 -9.57 14.57 -8.64
N LEU A 26 -10.25 13.94 -9.58
CA LEU A 26 -10.27 14.38 -10.97
C LEU A 26 -11.73 14.56 -11.40
N THR A 27 -11.97 15.51 -12.27
CA THR A 27 -13.28 15.65 -12.90
C THR A 27 -13.46 14.57 -13.94
N ILE A 28 -14.72 14.30 -14.30
CA ILE A 28 -15.01 13.34 -15.36
C ILE A 28 -14.33 13.76 -16.68
N ALA A 29 -14.35 15.06 -16.97
CA ALA A 29 -13.69 15.55 -18.18
C ALA A 29 -12.20 15.24 -18.18
N GLN A 30 -11.53 15.42 -17.03
CA GLN A 30 -10.11 15.10 -16.92
C GLN A 30 -9.84 13.60 -17.09
N ILE A 31 -10.72 12.76 -16.53
CA ILE A 31 -10.58 11.31 -16.68
C ILE A 31 -10.72 10.91 -18.14
N LEU A 32 -11.67 11.51 -18.84
CA LEU A 32 -11.92 11.17 -20.26
C LEU A 32 -10.76 11.60 -21.18
N GLU A 33 -9.93 12.51 -20.73
CA GLU A 33 -8.76 12.94 -21.48
C GLU A 33 -7.55 12.02 -21.29
N LEU A 34 -7.63 11.07 -20.35
CA LEU A 34 -6.52 10.15 -20.10
C LEU A 34 -6.39 9.14 -21.22
N GLY A 35 -5.18 8.85 -21.58
CA GLY A 35 -4.87 7.86 -22.60
C GLY A 35 -3.51 7.23 -22.34
N PRO A 36 -3.04 6.37 -23.25
CA PRO A 36 -1.70 5.81 -23.12
C PRO A 36 -0.67 6.93 -22.98
N GLU A 37 0.30 6.73 -22.12
CA GLU A 37 1.35 7.71 -21.85
C GLU A 37 0.92 8.91 -21.02
N SER A 38 -0.34 9.00 -20.62
CA SER A 38 -0.77 10.03 -19.69
C SER A 38 -0.06 9.85 -18.35
N VAL A 39 0.24 10.97 -17.68
CA VAL A 39 0.87 10.96 -16.37
C VAL A 39 -0.04 11.63 -15.38
N ILE A 40 -0.38 10.93 -14.31
CA ILE A 40 -1.19 11.50 -13.24
C ILE A 40 -0.24 11.93 -12.14
N ARG A 41 -0.16 13.24 -11.92
CA ARG A 41 0.70 13.78 -10.89
C ARG A 41 0.02 13.66 -9.54
N MET A 42 0.70 13.02 -8.60
CA MET A 42 0.20 12.91 -7.24
C MET A 42 0.72 14.06 -6.39
N ALA A 43 -0.02 14.37 -5.32
CA ALA A 43 0.36 15.47 -4.44
C ALA A 43 1.50 15.11 -3.49
N ARG A 44 2.09 13.94 -3.64
CA ARG A 44 3.21 13.48 -2.82
C ARG A 44 4.53 13.77 -3.48
N SER A 45 5.52 14.10 -2.64
CA SER A 45 6.89 14.21 -3.10
C SER A 45 7.51 12.83 -3.22
N ALA A 46 8.49 12.69 -4.11
CA ALA A 46 9.25 11.45 -4.20
C ALA A 46 9.93 11.20 -2.86
N GLY A 47 9.83 9.98 -2.36
CA GLY A 47 10.42 9.60 -1.09
C GLY A 47 9.47 9.68 0.10
N GLU A 48 8.26 10.20 -0.09
CA GLU A 48 7.28 10.15 0.97
C GLU A 48 6.77 8.72 1.15
N ASN A 49 6.36 8.41 2.38
CA ASN A 49 5.86 7.08 2.70
C ASN A 49 4.56 6.79 1.98
N ILE A 50 4.42 5.54 1.59
CA ILE A 50 3.18 5.04 1.01
C ILE A 50 2.43 4.23 2.05
N ASP A 51 1.12 4.13 1.88
CA ASP A 51 0.28 3.39 2.81
C ASP A 51 0.28 1.91 2.47
N ILE A 52 0.40 1.08 3.49
CA ILE A 52 0.36 -0.38 3.35
C ILE A 52 -0.85 -0.89 4.12
N LEU A 53 -1.74 -1.58 3.43
CA LEU A 53 -2.95 -2.12 4.03
C LEU A 53 -2.90 -3.64 4.00
N ALA A 54 -3.47 -4.23 5.02
CA ALA A 54 -3.63 -5.69 5.10
C ALA A 54 -5.09 -5.97 5.41
N GLY A 55 -5.75 -6.73 4.54
CA GLY A 55 -7.16 -7.01 4.70
C GLY A 55 -8.03 -5.76 4.74
N GLY A 56 -7.62 -4.69 4.03
CA GLY A 56 -8.35 -3.43 4.01
C GLY A 56 -8.08 -2.50 5.18
N THR A 57 -7.25 -2.91 6.12
CA THR A 57 -6.91 -2.10 7.30
C THR A 57 -5.49 -1.59 7.19
N LEU A 58 -5.26 -0.34 7.54
CA LEU A 58 -3.94 0.26 7.49
C LEU A 58 -2.99 -0.47 8.45
N LEU A 59 -1.98 -1.12 7.87
CA LEU A 59 -0.95 -1.83 8.63
C LEU A 59 0.19 -0.89 9.02
N GLY A 60 0.59 -0.04 8.09
CA GLY A 60 1.71 0.85 8.32
C GLY A 60 2.08 1.61 7.07
N TYR A 61 3.34 2.00 7.02
CA TYR A 61 3.87 2.84 5.95
C TYR A 61 5.16 2.24 5.42
N GLY A 62 5.49 2.58 4.20
CA GLY A 62 6.71 2.09 3.61
C GLY A 62 7.20 2.97 2.48
N GLU A 63 8.26 2.53 1.85
CA GLU A 63 8.82 3.22 0.69
C GLU A 63 9.04 2.22 -0.43
N ILE A 64 8.93 2.70 -1.65
CA ILE A 64 9.20 1.84 -2.81
C ILE A 64 10.69 1.69 -2.98
N VAL A 65 11.14 0.46 -3.16
CA VAL A 65 12.54 0.15 -3.43
C VAL A 65 12.61 -0.70 -4.69
N ILE A 66 13.73 -0.61 -5.38
CA ILE A 66 13.95 -1.43 -6.57
C ILE A 66 15.10 -2.38 -6.24
N ILE A 67 14.82 -3.68 -6.38
CA ILE A 67 15.78 -4.73 -6.12
C ILE A 67 15.97 -5.49 -7.42
N GLU A 68 17.12 -5.30 -8.04
CA GLU A 68 17.38 -5.82 -9.38
C GLU A 68 16.31 -5.28 -10.33
N ASP A 69 15.49 -6.14 -10.93
CA ASP A 69 14.43 -5.69 -11.83
C ASP A 69 13.06 -5.72 -11.18
N ALA A 70 13.00 -5.99 -9.89
CA ALA A 70 11.72 -6.10 -9.18
C ALA A 70 11.45 -4.86 -8.33
N VAL A 71 10.18 -4.51 -8.24
CA VAL A 71 9.74 -3.43 -7.36
C VAL A 71 9.34 -4.06 -6.02
N GLY A 72 9.90 -3.55 -4.95
CA GLY A 72 9.56 -3.98 -3.61
C GLY A 72 9.10 -2.82 -2.75
N VAL A 73 8.62 -3.13 -1.57
CA VAL A 73 8.22 -2.13 -0.59
C VAL A 73 8.94 -2.43 0.71
N ARG A 74 9.67 -1.43 1.20
CA ARG A 74 10.33 -1.54 2.51
C ARG A 74 9.43 -0.90 3.55
N ILE A 75 9.10 -1.64 4.59
CA ILE A 75 8.27 -1.12 5.67
C ILE A 75 9.12 -0.18 6.52
N THR A 76 8.64 1.04 6.72
CA THR A 76 9.37 2.03 7.52
C THR A 76 8.73 2.20 8.90
N ASP A 77 7.43 1.97 9.00
CA ASP A 77 6.72 2.17 10.25
C ASP A 77 5.46 1.34 10.27
N PHE A 78 5.05 0.91 11.43
CA PHE A 78 3.76 0.26 11.60
C PHE A 78 2.76 1.26 12.17
N ASN A 79 1.49 1.08 11.80
CA ASN A 79 0.43 1.86 12.38
C ASN A 79 0.21 1.39 13.82
N GLN A 80 0.44 2.29 14.77
CA GLN A 80 0.35 1.97 16.20
C GLN A 80 -0.91 2.51 16.82
N GLU A 81 -1.95 2.63 16.05
CA GLU A 81 -3.22 3.07 16.55
C GLU A 81 -3.80 2.04 17.51
N GLU A 82 -4.23 2.50 18.69
CA GLU A 82 -4.79 1.63 19.72
C GLU A 82 -6.31 1.49 19.60
#